data_7221ae00223317ff3d237b580ae28e43
#
_entry.id   7221ae00223317ff3d237b580ae28e43
#
_cell.length_a   1.000
_cell.length_b   1.000
_cell.length_c   1.000
_cell.angle_alpha   90.00
_cell.angle_beta   90.00
_cell.angle_gamma   90.00
#
_symmetry.space_group_name_H-M   'P 1'
#
loop_
_entity.id
_entity.type
_entity.pdbx_description
1 polymer ?
#
loop_
_entity_poly.entity_id
_entity_poly.type
_entity_poly.pdbx_seq_one_letter_code
_entity_poly.pdbx_strand_id
1 'polypeptide(L)'
;SCVDAGLSLMSFPPDLDEAFKKFIPPFGASGNPVDITGGEPPTTYKNTIRLGLEDPRIHALILGYWHTIITPPMVFGKLVVEVINEMKAKGIEKPIVASLAGDVQVEEAAEYLYDHGVPAYAYSTEIPVAVLGAKYRWARGAGLVK
;
A
#
# COMPACT_ATOMS: atom_id res chain seq x y z
N SER A 1 -11.57 -5.17 -10.74
CA SER A 1 -11.35 -5.21 -9.29
C SER A 1 -10.27 -6.23 -8.89
N CYS A 2 -9.89 -6.27 -7.63
CA CYS A 2 -8.87 -7.20 -7.13
C CYS A 2 -9.27 -8.67 -7.38
N VAL A 3 -10.53 -9.03 -7.13
CA VAL A 3 -11.04 -10.39 -7.34
C VAL A 3 -10.95 -10.80 -8.81
N ASP A 4 -11.32 -9.91 -9.73
CA ASP A 4 -11.24 -10.17 -11.18
C ASP A 4 -9.77 -10.34 -11.65
N ALA A 5 -8.84 -9.68 -10.96
CA ALA A 5 -7.40 -9.83 -11.19
C ALA A 5 -6.81 -11.12 -10.55
N GLY A 6 -7.65 -11.92 -9.86
CA GLY A 6 -7.24 -13.15 -9.19
C GLY A 6 -6.58 -12.95 -7.82
N LEU A 7 -6.75 -11.75 -7.22
CA LEU A 7 -6.24 -11.45 -5.89
C LEU A 7 -7.31 -11.76 -4.82
N SER A 8 -6.88 -12.30 -3.69
CA SER A 8 -7.74 -12.53 -2.54
C SER A 8 -7.68 -11.33 -1.60
N LEU A 9 -8.85 -10.81 -1.25
CA LEU A 9 -8.99 -9.77 -0.22
C LEU A 9 -9.22 -10.44 1.12
N MET A 10 -8.26 -10.30 2.03
CA MET A 10 -8.36 -10.88 3.37
C MET A 10 -9.38 -10.10 4.21
N SER A 11 -10.31 -10.80 4.84
CA SER A 11 -11.09 -10.24 5.93
C SER A 11 -10.21 -10.13 7.17
N PHE A 12 -10.23 -8.99 7.86
CA PHE A 12 -9.40 -8.81 9.04
C PHE A 12 -9.97 -9.57 10.23
N PRO A 13 -9.17 -10.43 10.86
CA PRO A 13 -9.52 -10.99 12.16
C PRO A 13 -9.46 -9.90 13.24
N PRO A 14 -10.15 -10.10 14.40
CA PRO A 14 -10.30 -9.06 15.42
C PRO A 14 -8.99 -8.46 15.92
N ASP A 15 -7.94 -9.26 16.07
CA ASP A 15 -6.63 -8.80 16.54
C ASP A 15 -5.97 -7.82 15.55
N LEU A 16 -6.09 -8.07 14.26
CA LEU A 16 -5.55 -7.19 13.22
C LEU A 16 -6.39 -5.92 13.08
N ASP A 17 -7.71 -6.06 13.15
CA ASP A 17 -8.64 -4.94 13.17
C ASP A 17 -8.33 -3.97 14.32
N GLU A 18 -8.18 -4.50 15.54
CA GLU A 18 -7.79 -3.71 16.71
C GLU A 18 -6.40 -3.08 16.59
N ALA A 19 -5.46 -3.77 15.94
CA ALA A 19 -4.12 -3.23 15.71
C ALA A 19 -4.14 -2.02 14.79
N PHE A 20 -4.91 -2.06 13.68
CA PHE A 20 -5.07 -0.91 12.80
C PHE A 20 -5.80 0.25 13.45
N LYS A 21 -6.85 -0.02 14.24
CA LYS A 21 -7.62 1.02 14.99
C LYS A 21 -6.76 1.88 15.91
N LYS A 22 -5.60 1.41 16.33
CA LYS A 22 -4.66 2.20 17.16
C LYS A 22 -3.96 3.32 16.37
N PHE A 23 -3.91 3.22 15.06
CA PHE A 23 -3.18 4.15 14.20
C PHE A 23 -4.08 5.00 13.30
N ILE A 24 -5.30 4.54 13.01
CA ILE A 24 -6.24 5.26 12.16
C ILE A 24 -7.10 6.21 12.99
N PRO A 25 -7.61 7.31 12.39
CA PRO A 25 -8.50 8.23 13.08
C PRO A 25 -9.84 7.55 13.44
N PRO A 26 -10.59 8.08 14.43
CA PRO A 26 -11.87 7.48 14.87
C PRO A 26 -12.94 7.35 13.79
N PHE A 27 -12.85 8.16 12.73
CA PHE A 27 -13.75 8.15 11.57
C PHE A 27 -13.17 7.43 10.35
N GLY A 28 -11.98 6.85 10.48
CA GLY A 28 -11.43 5.92 9.51
C GLY A 28 -12.06 4.54 9.61
N ALA A 29 -11.73 3.66 8.69
CA ALA A 29 -12.22 2.29 8.71
C ALA A 29 -11.06 1.30 8.74
N SER A 30 -11.08 0.40 9.70
CA SER A 30 -10.22 -0.79 9.72
C SER A 30 -10.93 -1.91 8.97
N GLY A 31 -10.23 -2.60 8.13
CA GLY A 31 -10.78 -3.64 7.28
C GLY A 31 -9.94 -3.75 6.01
N ASN A 32 -10.51 -4.30 4.96
CA ASN A 32 -9.86 -4.31 3.67
C ASN A 32 -10.81 -3.72 2.62
N PRO A 33 -10.60 -2.46 2.24
CA PRO A 33 -9.42 -1.60 2.52
C PRO A 33 -9.38 -1.01 3.94
N VAL A 34 -8.16 -0.66 4.40
CA VAL A 34 -7.96 0.24 5.53
C VAL A 34 -8.11 1.67 5.03
N ASP A 35 -9.05 2.42 5.57
CA ASP A 35 -9.25 3.84 5.25
C ASP A 35 -8.74 4.71 6.39
N ILE A 36 -7.66 5.43 6.13
CA ILE A 36 -7.06 6.36 7.09
C ILE A 36 -7.53 7.79 6.89
N THR A 37 -8.43 8.02 5.94
CA THR A 37 -8.91 9.34 5.50
C THR A 37 -7.84 10.26 4.87
N GLY A 38 -8.26 11.43 4.35
CA GLY A 38 -7.34 12.34 3.65
C GLY A 38 -6.67 13.39 4.54
N GLY A 39 -6.98 13.45 5.84
CA GLY A 39 -6.49 14.49 6.76
C GLY A 39 -5.35 14.06 7.67
N GLU A 40 -4.73 12.92 7.41
CA GLU A 40 -3.78 12.32 8.34
C GLU A 40 -2.33 12.77 8.11
N PRO A 41 -1.53 12.88 9.21
CA PRO A 41 -0.11 13.20 9.12
C PRO A 41 0.70 12.02 8.56
N PRO A 42 1.95 12.26 8.10
CA PRO A 42 2.84 11.22 7.57
C PRO A 42 3.02 10.01 8.49
N THR A 43 2.94 10.22 9.82
CA THR A 43 3.09 9.16 10.82
C THR A 43 1.98 8.13 10.77
N THR A 44 0.74 8.52 10.47
CA THR A 44 -0.39 7.58 10.31
C THR A 44 -0.16 6.68 9.11
N TYR A 45 0.21 7.24 7.95
CA TYR A 45 0.58 6.45 6.76
C TYR A 45 1.72 5.48 7.06
N LYS A 46 2.80 5.99 7.70
CA LYS A 46 3.98 5.19 8.02
C LYS A 46 3.63 4.00 8.92
N ASN A 47 2.85 4.22 9.97
CA ASN A 47 2.47 3.18 10.93
C ASN A 47 1.52 2.14 10.32
N THR A 48 0.55 2.56 9.53
CA THR A 48 -0.40 1.65 8.87
C THR A 48 0.27 0.80 7.79
N ILE A 49 1.16 1.38 6.98
CA ILE A 49 1.93 0.63 5.98
C ILE A 49 2.86 -0.38 6.67
N ARG A 50 3.57 0.06 7.73
CA ARG A 50 4.45 -0.82 8.52
C ARG A 50 3.67 -2.01 9.09
N LEU A 51 2.54 -1.77 9.74
CA LEU A 51 1.71 -2.83 10.32
C LEU A 51 1.26 -3.83 9.25
N GLY A 52 0.82 -3.35 8.07
CA GLY A 52 0.46 -4.21 6.95
C GLY A 52 1.62 -5.06 6.42
N LEU A 53 2.83 -4.52 6.42
CA LEU A 53 4.02 -5.27 5.99
C LEU A 53 4.51 -6.27 7.05
N GLU A 54 4.39 -5.93 8.32
CA GLU A 54 4.83 -6.81 9.43
C GLU A 54 3.89 -8.00 9.65
N ASP A 55 2.58 -7.88 9.38
CA ASP A 55 1.64 -8.98 9.60
C ASP A 55 1.86 -10.11 8.59
N PRO A 56 2.19 -11.34 9.03
CA PRO A 56 2.52 -12.45 8.13
C PRO A 56 1.34 -12.94 7.29
N ARG A 57 0.11 -12.59 7.64
CA ARG A 57 -1.12 -12.96 6.91
C ARG A 57 -1.36 -12.06 5.70
N ILE A 58 -0.75 -10.87 5.67
CA ILE A 58 -0.82 -9.95 4.54
C ILE A 58 0.37 -10.22 3.62
N HIS A 59 0.11 -10.62 2.38
CA HIS A 59 1.14 -11.04 1.44
C HIS A 59 1.56 -9.96 0.46
N ALA A 60 0.73 -8.93 0.27
CA ALA A 60 1.01 -7.79 -0.62
C ALA A 60 0.18 -6.58 -0.19
N LEU A 61 0.61 -5.38 -0.58
CA LEU A 61 -0.13 -4.14 -0.36
C LEU A 61 -0.46 -3.44 -1.68
N ILE A 62 -1.67 -2.91 -1.75
CA ILE A 62 -2.06 -1.90 -2.72
C ILE A 62 -2.26 -0.60 -1.94
N LEU A 63 -1.43 0.40 -2.21
CA LEU A 63 -1.51 1.71 -1.57
C LEU A 63 -2.36 2.64 -2.44
N GLY A 64 -3.49 3.12 -1.90
CA GLY A 64 -4.26 4.20 -2.48
C GLY A 64 -3.89 5.51 -1.79
N TYR A 65 -3.45 6.50 -2.53
CA TYR A 65 -3.12 7.82 -2.03
C TYR A 65 -3.86 8.90 -2.81
N TRP A 66 -4.44 9.83 -2.08
CA TRP A 66 -5.04 11.04 -2.63
C TRP A 66 -4.23 12.26 -2.17
N HIS A 67 -3.94 13.21 -3.08
CA HIS A 67 -3.17 14.39 -2.71
C HIS A 67 -3.83 15.13 -1.55
N THR A 68 -3.09 15.31 -0.47
CA THR A 68 -3.52 16.03 0.72
C THR A 68 -2.51 17.11 1.10
N ILE A 69 -2.99 18.18 1.75
CA ILE A 69 -2.13 19.29 2.21
C ILE A 69 -1.23 18.83 3.35
N ILE A 70 -1.74 17.96 4.24
CA ILE A 70 -1.03 17.54 5.46
C ILE A 70 0.09 16.57 5.14
N THR A 71 -0.14 15.68 4.18
CA THR A 71 0.88 14.76 3.68
C THR A 71 1.02 14.93 2.17
N PRO A 72 1.83 15.88 1.68
CA PRO A 72 2.03 16.11 0.25
C PRO A 72 2.56 14.88 -0.50
N PRO A 73 2.34 14.76 -1.82
CA PRO A 73 2.69 13.56 -2.61
C PRO A 73 4.13 13.09 -2.45
N MET A 74 5.10 13.98 -2.52
CA MET A 74 6.51 13.61 -2.37
C MET A 74 6.85 13.17 -0.94
N VAL A 75 6.17 13.71 0.08
CA VAL A 75 6.32 13.25 1.47
C VAL A 75 5.78 11.82 1.59
N PHE A 76 4.62 11.54 0.98
CA PHE A 76 4.09 10.18 0.89
C PHE A 76 5.07 9.23 0.17
N GLY A 77 5.59 9.60 -0.99
CA GLY A 77 6.56 8.78 -1.73
C GLY A 77 7.78 8.42 -0.87
N LYS A 78 8.37 9.42 -0.21
CA LYS A 78 9.57 9.22 0.64
C LYS A 78 9.29 8.34 1.85
N LEU A 79 8.16 8.53 2.55
CA LEU A 79 7.83 7.68 3.70
C LEU A 79 7.57 6.23 3.32
N VAL A 80 6.98 5.97 2.14
CA VAL A 80 6.79 4.60 1.63
C VAL A 80 8.14 3.92 1.42
N VAL A 81 9.07 4.58 0.74
CA VAL A 81 10.43 4.06 0.50
C VAL A 81 11.17 3.83 1.82
N GLU A 82 11.05 4.75 2.79
CA GLU A 82 11.64 4.61 4.12
C GLU A 82 11.13 3.34 4.82
N VAL A 83 9.80 3.13 4.86
CA VAL A 83 9.21 1.94 5.49
C VAL A 83 9.65 0.66 4.78
N ILE A 84 9.70 0.65 3.45
CA ILE A 84 10.17 -0.51 2.69
C ILE A 84 11.61 -0.86 3.05
N ASN A 85 12.48 0.13 3.15
CA ASN A 85 13.88 -0.08 3.52
C ASN A 85 14.02 -0.58 4.96
N GLU A 86 13.21 -0.06 5.90
CA GLU A 86 13.13 -0.58 7.26
C GLU A 86 12.72 -2.07 7.27
N MET A 87 11.73 -2.44 6.46
CA MET A 87 11.24 -3.82 6.39
C MET A 87 12.27 -4.75 5.74
N LYS A 88 12.92 -4.33 4.67
CA LYS A 88 14.03 -5.08 4.04
C LYS A 88 15.16 -5.36 5.03
N ALA A 89 15.53 -4.38 5.85
CA ALA A 89 16.53 -4.56 6.90
C ALA A 89 16.13 -5.62 7.95
N LYS A 90 14.82 -5.86 8.12
CA LYS A 90 14.25 -6.92 8.97
C LYS A 90 14.06 -8.25 8.23
N GLY A 91 14.44 -8.35 6.95
CA GLY A 91 14.19 -9.53 6.11
C GLY A 91 12.75 -9.69 5.63
N ILE A 92 11.95 -8.62 5.70
CA ILE A 92 10.56 -8.62 5.24
C ILE A 92 10.48 -7.96 3.86
N GLU A 93 10.18 -8.76 2.85
CA GLU A 93 9.97 -8.30 1.48
C GLU A 93 8.61 -8.76 0.98
N LYS A 94 7.73 -7.80 0.72
CA LYS A 94 6.38 -8.06 0.17
C LYS A 94 6.13 -7.17 -1.05
N PRO A 95 5.39 -7.67 -2.05
CA PRO A 95 4.98 -6.84 -3.17
C PRO A 95 4.14 -5.64 -2.72
N ILE A 96 4.50 -4.47 -3.22
CA ILE A 96 3.74 -3.23 -3.02
C ILE A 96 3.52 -2.61 -4.40
N VAL A 97 2.32 -2.12 -4.63
CA VAL A 97 1.96 -1.28 -5.77
C VAL A 97 1.20 -0.07 -5.27
N ALA A 98 1.29 1.05 -5.96
CA ALA A 98 0.66 2.29 -5.53
C ALA A 98 -0.20 2.93 -6.64
N SER A 99 -1.31 3.50 -6.23
CA SER A 99 -2.18 4.37 -7.02
C SER A 99 -2.17 5.75 -6.38
N LEU A 100 -1.83 6.78 -7.13
CA LEU A 100 -1.82 8.15 -6.66
C LEU A 100 -2.81 8.99 -7.46
N ALA A 101 -3.66 9.74 -6.77
CA ALA A 101 -4.60 10.65 -7.39
C ALA A 101 -4.42 12.07 -6.86
N GLY A 102 -4.55 13.05 -7.73
CA GLY A 102 -4.37 14.47 -7.37
C GLY A 102 -4.03 15.33 -8.57
N ASP A 103 -3.05 16.18 -8.43
CA ASP A 103 -2.52 17.08 -9.47
C ASP A 103 -1.17 16.58 -10.01
N VAL A 104 -0.46 17.44 -10.73
CA VAL A 104 0.86 17.11 -11.31
C VAL A 104 1.90 16.64 -10.29
N GLN A 105 1.79 17.04 -9.03
CA GLN A 105 2.74 16.61 -8.00
C GLN A 105 2.66 15.10 -7.69
N VAL A 106 1.52 14.45 -7.98
CA VAL A 106 1.42 12.99 -7.82
C VAL A 106 2.20 12.24 -8.90
N GLU A 107 2.42 12.83 -10.08
CA GLU A 107 3.25 12.24 -11.13
C GLU A 107 4.70 12.14 -10.69
N GLU A 108 5.25 13.22 -10.13
CA GLU A 108 6.61 13.24 -9.58
C GLU A 108 6.79 12.23 -8.45
N ALA A 109 5.79 12.12 -7.58
CA ALA A 109 5.81 11.15 -6.49
C ALA A 109 5.70 9.70 -6.99
N ALA A 110 4.92 9.46 -8.03
CA ALA A 110 4.79 8.14 -8.66
C ALA A 110 6.10 7.74 -9.35
N GLU A 111 6.74 8.66 -10.07
CA GLU A 111 8.06 8.44 -10.68
C GLU A 111 9.12 8.14 -9.61
N TYR A 112 9.15 8.92 -8.54
CA TYR A 112 10.04 8.67 -7.40
C TYR A 112 9.85 7.26 -6.82
N LEU A 113 8.61 6.83 -6.59
CA LEU A 113 8.31 5.48 -6.10
C LEU A 113 8.78 4.41 -7.07
N TYR A 114 8.53 4.60 -8.37
CA TYR A 114 8.94 3.67 -9.42
C TYR A 114 10.46 3.49 -9.46
N ASP A 115 11.22 4.58 -9.39
CA ASP A 115 12.68 4.58 -9.36
C ASP A 115 13.26 3.87 -8.13
N HIS A 116 12.47 3.79 -7.04
CA HIS A 116 12.82 3.06 -5.83
C HIS A 116 12.22 1.65 -5.75
N GLY A 117 11.74 1.12 -6.88
CA GLY A 117 11.28 -0.27 -7.01
C GLY A 117 9.83 -0.51 -6.55
N VAL A 118 9.04 0.54 -6.39
CA VAL A 118 7.60 0.46 -6.10
C VAL A 118 6.82 0.85 -7.34
N PRO A 119 6.21 -0.10 -8.08
CA PRO A 119 5.34 0.24 -9.19
C PRO A 119 4.22 1.18 -8.73
N ALA A 120 4.22 2.40 -9.25
CA ALA A 120 3.30 3.46 -8.88
C ALA A 120 2.70 4.11 -10.12
N TYR A 121 1.44 4.45 -10.06
CA TYR A 121 0.67 4.94 -11.20
C TYR A 121 -0.17 6.14 -10.79
N ALA A 122 0.05 7.27 -11.46
CA ALA A 122 -0.80 8.42 -11.30
C ALA A 122 -2.14 8.19 -12.04
N TYR A 123 -3.22 8.66 -11.43
CA TYR A 123 -4.58 8.70 -12.01
C TYR A 123 -5.24 7.35 -12.34
N SER A 124 -4.69 6.23 -11.88
CA SER A 124 -5.29 4.94 -12.15
C SER A 124 -5.32 4.07 -10.89
N THR A 125 -6.49 3.57 -10.56
CA THR A 125 -6.70 2.55 -9.52
C THR A 125 -6.70 1.13 -10.10
N GLU A 126 -6.95 0.98 -11.39
CA GLU A 126 -7.07 -0.30 -12.07
C GLU A 126 -5.70 -0.89 -12.44
N ILE A 127 -4.77 -0.05 -12.88
CA ILE A 127 -3.44 -0.49 -13.32
C ILE A 127 -2.67 -1.16 -12.18
N PRO A 128 -2.55 -0.59 -10.98
CA PRO A 128 -1.89 -1.25 -9.85
C PRO A 128 -2.47 -2.63 -9.53
N VAL A 129 -3.79 -2.76 -9.57
CA VAL A 129 -4.47 -4.05 -9.34
C VAL A 129 -4.12 -5.07 -10.42
N ALA A 130 -4.15 -4.66 -11.70
CA ALA A 130 -3.79 -5.53 -12.82
C ALA A 130 -2.32 -5.97 -12.76
N VAL A 131 -1.41 -5.07 -12.41
CA VAL A 131 0.03 -5.34 -12.25
C VAL A 131 0.28 -6.33 -11.13
N LEU A 132 -0.32 -6.11 -9.95
CA LEU A 132 -0.17 -7.03 -8.83
C LEU A 132 -0.76 -8.41 -9.15
N GLY A 133 -1.93 -8.46 -9.80
CA GLY A 133 -2.56 -9.70 -10.26
C GLY A 133 -1.70 -10.47 -11.27
N ALA A 134 -1.08 -9.76 -12.23
CA ALA A 134 -0.16 -10.37 -13.19
C ALA A 134 1.08 -10.94 -12.50
N LYS A 135 1.67 -10.20 -11.57
CA LYS A 135 2.82 -10.64 -10.75
C LYS A 135 2.47 -11.88 -9.92
N TYR A 136 1.30 -11.92 -9.31
CA TYR A 136 0.83 -13.08 -8.55
C TYR A 136 0.65 -14.30 -9.44
N ARG A 137 -0.03 -14.18 -10.60
CA ARG A 137 -0.20 -15.29 -11.55
C ARG A 137 1.14 -15.84 -12.04
N TRP A 138 2.09 -14.96 -12.35
CA TRP A 138 3.44 -15.37 -12.73
C TRP A 138 4.14 -16.13 -11.60
N ALA A 139 4.13 -15.61 -10.39
CA ALA A 139 4.78 -16.25 -9.25
C ALA A 139 4.15 -17.62 -8.93
N ARG A 140 2.83 -17.75 -9.05
CA ARG A 140 2.11 -19.02 -8.90
C ARG A 140 2.47 -20.01 -10.00
N GLY A 141 2.54 -19.57 -11.26
CA GLY A 141 2.97 -20.40 -12.38
C GLY A 141 4.42 -20.88 -12.28
N ALA A 142 5.27 -20.07 -11.66
CA ALA A 142 6.67 -20.42 -11.37
C ALA A 142 6.87 -21.25 -10.08
N GLY A 143 5.78 -21.56 -9.35
CA GLY A 143 5.85 -22.33 -8.10
C GLY A 143 6.45 -21.57 -6.91
N LEU A 144 6.55 -20.24 -6.99
CA LEU A 144 7.11 -19.39 -5.93
C LEU A 144 6.10 -19.08 -4.82
N VAL A 145 4.81 -19.20 -5.11
CA VAL A 145 3.70 -19.05 -4.17
C VAL A 145 2.64 -20.13 -4.42
N LYS A 146 1.88 -20.47 -3.37
CA LYS A 146 0.80 -21.48 -3.44
C LYS A 146 -0.51 -20.89 -3.95
#